data_d38e30361e32607f68d157ec089c03b4
#
_entry.id   d38e30361e32607f68d157ec089c03b4
#
_cell.length_a   1.000
_cell.length_b   1.000
_cell.length_c   1.000
_cell.angle_alpha   90.00
_cell.angle_beta   90.00
_cell.angle_gamma   90.00
#
_symmetry.space_group_name_H-M   'P 1'
#
loop_
_entity.id
_entity.type
_entity.pdbx_description
1 polymer ?
#
loop_
_entity_poly.entity_id
_entity_poly.type
_entity_poly.pdbx_seq_one_letter_code
_entity_poly.pdbx_strand_id
1 'polypeptide(L)'
;MTDSTINAAASPPQAAQDHRHYLRPHYQPGIPAVIEVPDAPLSELLETAARFYPDRVAIDFLGAAMTYRELLEASERAAQVLRTSGVHKGDRVALIMPNCPQHAVALYGALRIGAVVAEHNPLAPAEEIHSQLDAHGARVVIVWEKGIDLVTDPSPASGADGDALQGRTVFSVDLSAAMPVRLRAALRLPVERARRQRAAFRARSLPAGVRSWDKEVAGAHRIPSRFPYPAGSDIAVLLHTGGTTGTPKAAMLTHTNLRANANQAIAWVPMLHEGGENFLCLLPFFHAFGLTFNLFCAVQKAATQVMLPKFSVDQVLAAHERRPFTFFVGVPVMFERILDGAQKRGTNLGTLRYGVCGAAPMPPEVGARWEKATGGFFVEGYGMTETSPIVAGTPMGPSRRMGALGLPFPSTDVRVVDPEDPDPAREVPDGEPGELLVRGPQVFAGYWQDEAATQAAILPGGWLRTGDIVRREDSFLWMADRKRELILTGGFNVYPSQVEAAIRSMKGVADVAVVGLPDGAMGELVCAAVVLAEGAAPGSVTLEAVREHAERTVPRYALPHRLEVIEEMPRSQIGKILRRLVREKVLERTTGED
;
A
#
# COMPACT_ATOMS: atom_id res chain seq x y z
N MET A 1 -47.19 -7.02 -14.40
CA MET A 1 -46.60 -8.14 -15.14
C MET A 1 -45.40 -7.59 -15.89
N THR A 2 -44.24 -7.66 -15.31
CA THR A 2 -42.93 -7.63 -15.99
C THR A 2 -41.97 -8.38 -15.11
N ASP A 3 -41.61 -9.52 -15.63
CA ASP A 3 -40.75 -10.55 -15.06
C ASP A 3 -39.29 -10.01 -15.01
N SER A 4 -38.71 -9.92 -13.84
CA SER A 4 -37.27 -9.65 -13.65
C SER A 4 -36.62 -10.91 -13.08
N THR A 5 -36.18 -11.78 -14.00
CA THR A 5 -35.33 -12.92 -13.71
C THR A 5 -33.96 -12.43 -13.21
N ILE A 6 -33.75 -12.57 -11.91
CA ILE A 6 -32.44 -12.39 -11.28
C ILE A 6 -31.58 -13.59 -11.70
N ASN A 7 -30.51 -13.29 -12.44
CA ASN A 7 -29.51 -14.26 -12.86
C ASN A 7 -28.80 -14.83 -11.64
N ALA A 8 -28.99 -16.11 -11.37
CA ALA A 8 -28.22 -16.86 -10.40
C ALA A 8 -26.74 -16.89 -10.79
N ALA A 9 -25.87 -16.53 -9.86
CA ALA A 9 -24.43 -16.59 -10.03
C ALA A 9 -24.03 -18.01 -10.47
N ALA A 10 -23.50 -18.14 -11.66
CA ALA A 10 -22.99 -19.38 -12.19
C ALA A 10 -21.81 -19.86 -11.33
N SER A 11 -21.84 -21.10 -10.88
CA SER A 11 -20.71 -21.79 -10.26
C SER A 11 -19.49 -21.68 -11.19
N PRO A 12 -18.26 -21.46 -10.66
CA PRO A 12 -17.08 -21.34 -11.50
C PRO A 12 -16.88 -22.60 -12.35
N PRO A 13 -16.49 -22.46 -13.63
CA PRO A 13 -16.34 -23.61 -14.52
C PRO A 13 -15.27 -24.57 -14.00
N GLN A 14 -15.49 -25.86 -14.20
CA GLN A 14 -14.67 -26.98 -13.75
C GLN A 14 -13.17 -26.88 -14.13
N ALA A 15 -12.85 -26.17 -15.21
CA ALA A 15 -11.47 -25.85 -15.64
C ALA A 15 -10.68 -24.99 -14.62
N ALA A 16 -11.35 -24.17 -13.80
CA ALA A 16 -10.70 -23.37 -12.75
C ALA A 16 -10.21 -24.22 -11.56
N GLN A 17 -10.68 -25.45 -11.41
CA GLN A 17 -10.26 -26.35 -10.32
C GLN A 17 -8.94 -27.06 -10.61
N ASP A 18 -8.58 -27.29 -11.87
CA ASP A 18 -7.37 -28.05 -12.26
C ASP A 18 -6.07 -27.27 -12.00
N HIS A 19 -6.05 -25.95 -12.19
CA HIS A 19 -4.83 -25.15 -11.99
C HIS A 19 -4.39 -25.01 -10.52
N ARG A 20 -5.30 -25.18 -9.56
CA ARG A 20 -4.99 -25.15 -8.12
C ARG A 20 -4.14 -26.35 -7.67
N HIS A 21 -4.07 -27.43 -8.44
CA HIS A 21 -3.26 -28.60 -8.13
C HIS A 21 -1.76 -28.35 -8.24
N TYR A 22 -1.31 -27.47 -9.16
CA TYR A 22 0.11 -27.17 -9.38
C TYR A 22 0.76 -26.40 -8.23
N LEU A 23 -0.01 -25.61 -7.47
CA LEU A 23 0.49 -24.73 -6.44
C LEU A 23 0.56 -25.37 -5.05
N ARG A 24 -0.23 -26.42 -4.81
CA ARG A 24 -0.38 -27.09 -3.52
C ARG A 24 0.89 -27.77 -2.98
N PRO A 25 1.75 -28.40 -3.78
CA PRO A 25 2.94 -29.09 -3.27
C PRO A 25 3.92 -28.16 -2.53
N HIS A 26 3.90 -26.87 -2.87
CA HIS A 26 4.83 -25.87 -2.31
C HIS A 26 4.21 -25.03 -1.18
N TYR A 27 2.91 -25.18 -0.92
CA TYR A 27 2.28 -24.53 0.22
C TYR A 27 2.81 -25.11 1.53
N GLN A 28 2.97 -24.26 2.53
CA GLN A 28 3.23 -24.76 3.88
C GLN A 28 2.06 -25.60 4.39
N PRO A 29 2.36 -26.64 5.20
CA PRO A 29 1.31 -27.38 5.90
C PRO A 29 0.39 -26.45 6.69
N GLY A 30 -0.91 -26.64 6.56
CA GLY A 30 -1.93 -25.82 7.21
C GLY A 30 -2.44 -24.63 6.39
N ILE A 31 -1.81 -24.28 5.26
CA ILE A 31 -2.35 -23.26 4.35
C ILE A 31 -3.44 -23.91 3.47
N PRO A 32 -4.70 -23.42 3.52
CA PRO A 32 -5.76 -23.93 2.68
C PRO A 32 -5.58 -23.47 1.22
N ALA A 33 -6.03 -24.26 0.25
CA ALA A 33 -6.04 -23.82 -1.15
C ALA A 33 -7.14 -22.79 -1.44
N VAL A 34 -8.20 -22.80 -0.65
CA VAL A 34 -9.39 -21.97 -0.79
C VAL A 34 -9.75 -21.41 0.57
N ILE A 35 -10.11 -20.14 0.63
CA ILE A 35 -10.66 -19.50 1.82
C ILE A 35 -12.16 -19.26 1.65
N GLU A 36 -12.88 -19.25 2.75
CA GLU A 36 -14.24 -18.74 2.80
C GLU A 36 -14.21 -17.21 3.01
N VAL A 37 -15.05 -16.52 2.25
CA VAL A 37 -15.22 -15.06 2.38
C VAL A 37 -16.70 -14.81 2.70
N PRO A 38 -17.04 -14.48 3.95
CA PRO A 38 -18.41 -14.15 4.31
C PRO A 38 -18.90 -12.91 3.56
N ASP A 39 -20.16 -12.92 3.12
CA ASP A 39 -20.84 -11.73 2.62
C ASP A 39 -21.23 -10.82 3.79
N ALA A 40 -20.23 -10.10 4.31
CA ALA A 40 -20.38 -9.28 5.49
C ALA A 40 -19.47 -8.03 5.41
N PRO A 41 -19.88 -6.92 6.03
CA PRO A 41 -19.10 -5.68 6.00
C PRO A 41 -17.82 -5.79 6.81
N LEU A 42 -16.82 -4.97 6.46
CA LEU A 42 -15.55 -4.90 7.19
C LEU A 42 -15.70 -4.41 8.64
N SER A 43 -16.76 -3.64 8.95
CA SER A 43 -17.03 -3.20 10.33
C SER A 43 -17.27 -4.37 11.28
N GLU A 44 -17.77 -5.51 10.78
CA GLU A 44 -17.97 -6.73 11.57
C GLU A 44 -16.66 -7.28 12.15
N LEU A 45 -15.51 -7.04 11.50
CA LEU A 45 -14.20 -7.44 12.05
C LEU A 45 -13.95 -6.78 13.40
N LEU A 46 -14.22 -5.47 13.51
CA LEU A 46 -14.07 -4.72 14.76
C LEU A 46 -15.11 -5.16 15.80
N GLU A 47 -16.37 -5.35 15.39
CA GLU A 47 -17.43 -5.81 16.28
C GLU A 47 -17.12 -7.18 16.87
N THR A 48 -16.60 -8.09 16.04
CA THR A 48 -16.17 -9.43 16.45
C THR A 48 -14.99 -9.36 17.43
N ALA A 49 -13.96 -8.59 17.10
CA ALA A 49 -12.83 -8.39 18.00
C ALA A 49 -13.24 -7.77 19.34
N ALA A 50 -14.11 -6.74 19.32
CA ALA A 50 -14.60 -6.11 20.53
C ALA A 50 -15.52 -7.02 21.36
N ARG A 51 -16.26 -7.94 20.72
CA ARG A 51 -17.12 -8.91 21.40
C ARG A 51 -16.31 -9.95 22.17
N PHE A 52 -15.25 -10.51 21.54
CA PHE A 52 -14.49 -11.60 22.13
C PHE A 52 -13.27 -11.13 22.94
N TYR A 53 -12.73 -9.94 22.63
CA TYR A 53 -11.53 -9.37 23.26
C TYR A 53 -11.72 -7.92 23.70
N PRO A 54 -12.82 -7.56 24.42
CA PRO A 54 -13.22 -6.17 24.67
C PRO A 54 -12.15 -5.36 25.38
N ASP A 55 -11.48 -5.96 26.37
CA ASP A 55 -10.52 -5.26 27.24
C ASP A 55 -9.07 -5.36 26.74
N ARG A 56 -8.86 -6.08 25.61
CA ARG A 56 -7.55 -6.10 24.99
C ARG A 56 -7.26 -4.75 24.34
N VAL A 57 -5.99 -4.33 24.42
CA VAL A 57 -5.53 -3.12 23.73
C VAL A 57 -5.60 -3.32 22.22
N ALA A 58 -6.46 -2.56 21.55
CA ALA A 58 -6.58 -2.53 20.10
C ALA A 58 -5.51 -1.64 19.46
N ILE A 59 -5.26 -0.48 20.07
CA ILE A 59 -4.31 0.52 19.58
C ILE A 59 -3.39 0.99 20.71
N ASP A 60 -2.09 1.02 20.44
CA ASP A 60 -1.08 1.74 21.23
C ASP A 60 -0.53 2.87 20.35
N PHE A 61 -0.88 4.11 20.67
CA PHE A 61 -0.40 5.28 19.95
C PHE A 61 0.55 6.09 20.82
N LEU A 62 1.86 5.98 20.56
CA LEU A 62 2.91 6.66 21.31
C LEU A 62 2.87 6.38 22.83
N GLY A 63 2.27 5.24 23.24
CA GLY A 63 2.10 4.82 24.62
C GLY A 63 0.72 5.13 25.24
N ALA A 64 -0.19 5.75 24.51
CA ALA A 64 -1.62 5.79 24.89
C ALA A 64 -2.29 4.52 24.36
N ALA A 65 -2.97 3.81 25.24
CA ALA A 65 -3.69 2.59 24.89
C ALA A 65 -5.19 2.89 24.71
N MET A 66 -5.79 2.25 23.70
CA MET A 66 -7.23 2.18 23.45
C MET A 66 -7.61 0.72 23.32
N THR A 67 -8.60 0.26 24.06
CA THR A 67 -9.11 -1.12 24.01
C THR A 67 -10.03 -1.34 22.81
N TYR A 68 -10.32 -2.60 22.46
CA TYR A 68 -11.28 -2.93 21.39
C TYR A 68 -12.68 -2.42 21.70
N ARG A 69 -13.11 -2.45 22.96
CA ARG A 69 -14.37 -1.85 23.42
C ARG A 69 -14.41 -0.35 23.14
N GLU A 70 -13.37 0.38 23.54
CA GLU A 70 -13.26 1.82 23.33
C GLU A 70 -13.19 2.19 21.85
N LEU A 71 -12.45 1.40 21.03
CA LEU A 71 -12.37 1.59 19.59
C LEU A 71 -13.73 1.40 18.92
N LEU A 72 -14.47 0.33 19.28
CA LEU A 72 -15.83 0.10 18.76
C LEU A 72 -16.78 1.25 19.14
N GLU A 73 -16.80 1.64 20.42
CA GLU A 73 -17.67 2.73 20.88
C GLU A 73 -17.34 4.06 20.19
N ALA A 74 -16.06 4.38 20.02
CA ALA A 74 -15.63 5.58 19.31
C ALA A 74 -16.05 5.52 17.82
N SER A 75 -15.90 4.35 17.17
CA SER A 75 -16.31 4.15 15.78
C SER A 75 -17.83 4.27 15.60
N GLU A 76 -18.63 3.77 16.52
CA GLU A 76 -20.08 3.92 16.48
C GLU A 76 -20.53 5.37 16.70
N ARG A 77 -19.83 6.14 17.54
CA ARG A 77 -20.04 7.59 17.69
C ARG A 77 -19.63 8.34 16.42
N ALA A 78 -18.52 7.96 15.81
CA ALA A 78 -18.09 8.50 14.52
C ALA A 78 -19.11 8.24 13.41
N ALA A 79 -19.67 7.04 13.35
CA ALA A 79 -20.79 6.69 12.46
C ALA A 79 -21.99 7.62 12.64
N GLN A 80 -22.34 7.92 13.90
CA GLN A 80 -23.44 8.85 14.22
C GLN A 80 -23.11 10.29 13.79
N VAL A 81 -21.88 10.77 14.02
CA VAL A 81 -21.43 12.10 13.57
C VAL A 81 -21.55 12.22 12.06
N LEU A 82 -21.07 11.23 11.31
CA LEU A 82 -21.16 11.21 9.85
C LEU A 82 -22.62 11.23 9.38
N ARG A 83 -23.46 10.37 9.96
CA ARG A 83 -24.90 10.32 9.64
C ARG A 83 -25.60 11.65 9.90
N THR A 84 -25.35 12.30 11.03
CA THR A 84 -25.94 13.61 11.36
C THR A 84 -25.36 14.75 10.53
N SER A 85 -24.20 14.53 9.90
CA SER A 85 -23.60 15.43 8.91
C SER A 85 -24.11 15.18 7.48
N GLY A 86 -25.17 14.35 7.33
CA GLY A 86 -25.81 14.09 6.03
C GLY A 86 -25.15 13.00 5.19
N VAL A 87 -24.26 12.17 5.77
CA VAL A 87 -23.66 11.04 5.06
C VAL A 87 -24.62 9.86 5.03
N HIS A 88 -24.86 9.33 3.84
CA HIS A 88 -25.68 8.15 3.56
C HIS A 88 -24.82 7.02 2.97
N LYS A 89 -25.42 5.84 2.85
CA LYS A 89 -24.80 4.71 2.16
C LYS A 89 -24.38 5.09 0.73
N GLY A 90 -23.13 4.79 0.37
CA GLY A 90 -22.55 5.11 -0.94
C GLY A 90 -21.97 6.53 -1.06
N ASP A 91 -22.20 7.43 -0.10
CA ASP A 91 -21.55 8.73 -0.06
C ASP A 91 -20.05 8.58 0.28
N ARG A 92 -19.21 9.44 -0.30
CA ARG A 92 -17.77 9.42 -0.06
C ARG A 92 -17.42 10.30 1.13
N VAL A 93 -16.56 9.75 1.99
CA VAL A 93 -15.91 10.44 3.12
C VAL A 93 -14.42 10.41 2.88
N ALA A 94 -13.81 11.58 2.69
CA ALA A 94 -12.38 11.68 2.47
C ALA A 94 -11.61 11.67 3.79
N LEU A 95 -10.59 10.83 3.90
CA LEU A 95 -9.66 10.79 5.02
C LEU A 95 -8.27 11.28 4.56
N ILE A 96 -7.75 12.34 5.20
CA ILE A 96 -6.48 12.97 4.86
C ILE A 96 -5.64 13.08 6.13
N MET A 97 -5.06 11.97 6.57
CA MET A 97 -4.31 11.94 7.84
C MET A 97 -3.30 10.78 7.90
N PRO A 98 -2.25 10.90 8.73
CA PRO A 98 -1.33 9.79 8.97
C PRO A 98 -1.96 8.71 9.84
N ASN A 99 -1.21 7.61 10.06
CA ASN A 99 -1.62 6.55 10.97
C ASN A 99 -1.84 7.08 12.40
N CYS A 100 -3.07 7.01 12.86
CA CYS A 100 -3.48 7.46 14.20
C CYS A 100 -4.79 6.77 14.62
N PRO A 101 -5.14 6.77 15.91
CA PRO A 101 -6.41 6.21 16.39
C PRO A 101 -7.64 6.82 15.73
N GLN A 102 -7.61 8.13 15.47
CA GLN A 102 -8.72 8.84 14.82
C GLN A 102 -8.97 8.37 13.39
N HIS A 103 -7.92 7.91 12.67
CA HIS A 103 -8.05 7.31 11.34
C HIS A 103 -8.86 6.01 11.44
N ALA A 104 -8.48 5.09 12.33
CA ALA A 104 -9.21 3.84 12.53
C ALA A 104 -10.67 4.09 12.95
N VAL A 105 -10.89 5.03 13.86
CA VAL A 105 -12.24 5.44 14.31
C VAL A 105 -13.07 5.98 13.14
N ALA A 106 -12.52 6.85 12.31
CA ALA A 106 -13.21 7.43 11.16
C ALA A 106 -13.52 6.38 10.10
N LEU A 107 -12.53 5.54 9.77
CA LEU A 107 -12.68 4.44 8.81
C LEU A 107 -13.81 3.50 9.23
N TYR A 108 -13.71 2.89 10.41
CA TYR A 108 -14.72 1.94 10.86
C TYR A 108 -16.10 2.59 11.06
N GLY A 109 -16.13 3.86 11.46
CA GLY A 109 -17.38 4.63 11.55
C GLY A 109 -18.05 4.84 10.20
N ALA A 110 -17.30 5.19 9.18
CA ALA A 110 -17.80 5.34 7.80
C ALA A 110 -18.25 4.00 7.22
N LEU A 111 -17.43 2.95 7.36
CA LEU A 111 -17.77 1.59 6.91
C LEU A 111 -19.03 1.06 7.57
N ARG A 112 -19.29 1.39 8.84
CA ARG A 112 -20.47 0.92 9.59
C ARG A 112 -21.80 1.43 9.00
N ILE A 113 -21.78 2.61 8.40
CA ILE A 113 -22.98 3.21 7.77
C ILE A 113 -23.03 2.99 6.25
N GLY A 114 -22.08 2.23 5.70
CA GLY A 114 -21.99 1.98 4.27
C GLY A 114 -21.51 3.18 3.45
N ALA A 115 -20.84 4.14 4.08
CA ALA A 115 -20.15 5.20 3.36
C ALA A 115 -18.85 4.65 2.74
N VAL A 116 -18.46 5.22 1.60
CA VAL A 116 -17.23 4.88 0.90
C VAL A 116 -16.10 5.77 1.41
N VAL A 117 -15.07 5.16 1.97
CA VAL A 117 -13.90 5.91 2.45
C VAL A 117 -12.98 6.21 1.27
N ALA A 118 -12.72 7.48 0.99
CA ALA A 118 -11.71 7.90 0.02
C ALA A 118 -10.42 8.26 0.76
N GLU A 119 -9.41 7.44 0.58
CA GLU A 119 -8.11 7.59 1.25
C GLU A 119 -7.19 8.50 0.47
N HIS A 120 -6.56 9.45 1.16
CA HIS A 120 -5.66 10.41 0.57
C HIS A 120 -4.32 10.46 1.29
N ASN A 121 -3.28 10.71 0.53
CA ASN A 121 -1.95 10.95 1.07
C ASN A 121 -1.87 12.36 1.71
N PRO A 122 -1.71 12.49 3.03
CA PRO A 122 -1.66 13.80 3.69
C PRO A 122 -0.39 14.62 3.38
N LEU A 123 0.52 14.07 2.58
CA LEU A 123 1.75 14.74 2.13
C LEU A 123 1.72 15.03 0.62
N ALA A 124 0.60 14.76 -0.06
CA ALA A 124 0.42 15.11 -1.47
C ALA A 124 0.30 16.64 -1.62
N PRO A 125 0.63 17.18 -2.81
CA PRO A 125 0.36 18.59 -3.14
C PRO A 125 -1.13 18.94 -3.02
N ALA A 126 -1.46 20.16 -2.65
CA ALA A 126 -2.84 20.62 -2.51
C ALA A 126 -3.65 20.46 -3.81
N GLU A 127 -3.04 20.75 -4.96
CA GLU A 127 -3.66 20.59 -6.27
C GLU A 127 -4.09 19.13 -6.54
N GLU A 128 -3.25 18.15 -6.17
CA GLU A 128 -3.58 16.74 -6.29
C GLU A 128 -4.76 16.37 -5.38
N ILE A 129 -4.76 16.85 -4.13
CA ILE A 129 -5.86 16.61 -3.18
C ILE A 129 -7.16 17.20 -3.70
N HIS A 130 -7.15 18.45 -4.19
CA HIS A 130 -8.34 19.09 -4.77
C HIS A 130 -8.87 18.31 -5.97
N SER A 131 -7.99 17.96 -6.91
CA SER A 131 -8.36 17.14 -8.09
C SER A 131 -9.01 15.81 -7.68
N GLN A 132 -8.46 15.12 -6.70
CA GLN A 132 -9.02 13.87 -6.19
C GLN A 132 -10.36 14.07 -5.48
N LEU A 133 -10.49 15.12 -4.63
CA LEU A 133 -11.74 15.46 -3.95
C LEU A 133 -12.87 15.77 -4.94
N ASP A 134 -12.57 16.47 -6.02
CA ASP A 134 -13.54 16.80 -7.07
C ASP A 134 -13.92 15.56 -7.87
N ALA A 135 -12.95 14.70 -8.21
CA ALA A 135 -13.18 13.48 -9.00
C ALA A 135 -14.13 12.49 -8.31
N HIS A 136 -14.02 12.30 -7.00
CA HIS A 136 -14.94 11.39 -6.29
C HIS A 136 -16.09 12.11 -5.57
N GLY A 137 -16.10 13.45 -5.52
CA GLY A 137 -17.20 14.26 -5.01
C GLY A 137 -17.49 14.07 -3.52
N ALA A 138 -16.49 13.87 -2.65
CA ALA A 138 -16.68 13.78 -1.22
C ALA A 138 -17.17 15.10 -0.63
N ARG A 139 -18.29 15.06 0.08
CA ARG A 139 -18.88 16.21 0.78
C ARG A 139 -18.40 16.34 2.21
N VAL A 140 -17.91 15.27 2.80
CA VAL A 140 -17.34 15.25 4.15
C VAL A 140 -15.86 14.91 4.04
N VAL A 141 -15.03 15.76 4.64
CA VAL A 141 -13.57 15.61 4.68
C VAL A 141 -13.12 15.59 6.14
N ILE A 142 -12.36 14.58 6.52
CA ILE A 142 -11.74 14.46 7.84
C ILE A 142 -10.25 14.57 7.63
N VAL A 143 -9.68 15.69 8.04
CA VAL A 143 -8.30 16.04 7.76
C VAL A 143 -7.50 16.30 9.02
N TRP A 144 -6.24 15.87 9.03
CA TRP A 144 -5.29 16.23 10.09
C TRP A 144 -5.09 17.75 10.14
N GLU A 145 -5.13 18.36 11.33
CA GLU A 145 -5.01 19.81 11.51
C GLU A 145 -3.83 20.43 10.76
N LYS A 146 -2.68 19.74 10.72
CA LYS A 146 -1.49 20.23 10.01
C LYS A 146 -1.67 20.24 8.49
N GLY A 147 -2.57 19.43 7.97
CA GLY A 147 -2.93 19.36 6.54
C GLY A 147 -4.18 20.17 6.20
N ILE A 148 -4.68 21.03 7.10
CA ILE A 148 -5.94 21.75 6.87
C ILE A 148 -5.89 22.63 5.62
N ASP A 149 -4.74 23.23 5.34
CA ASP A 149 -4.51 24.10 4.18
C ASP A 149 -4.65 23.31 2.86
N LEU A 150 -4.41 21.98 2.86
CA LEU A 150 -4.60 21.11 1.69
C LEU A 150 -6.04 21.10 1.16
N VAL A 151 -7.02 21.47 1.99
CA VAL A 151 -8.45 21.40 1.65
C VAL A 151 -9.17 22.74 1.77
N THR A 152 -8.52 23.77 2.37
CA THR A 152 -9.11 25.08 2.61
C THR A 152 -8.45 26.20 1.82
N ASP A 153 -7.23 26.01 1.30
CA ASP A 153 -6.62 26.95 0.37
C ASP A 153 -7.43 26.94 -0.95
N PRO A 154 -7.73 28.13 -1.51
CA PRO A 154 -8.48 28.17 -2.76
C PRO A 154 -7.72 27.41 -3.85
N SER A 155 -8.42 26.48 -4.52
CA SER A 155 -7.88 25.87 -5.73
C SER A 155 -7.53 26.96 -6.75
N PRO A 156 -6.44 26.83 -7.52
CA PRO A 156 -6.12 27.76 -8.62
C PRO A 156 -7.29 27.96 -9.61
N ALA A 157 -8.21 27.01 -9.67
CA ALA A 157 -9.42 27.05 -10.50
C ALA A 157 -10.61 27.80 -9.88
N SER A 158 -10.63 28.01 -8.54
CA SER A 158 -11.65 28.79 -7.84
C SER A 158 -11.18 30.23 -7.73
N GLY A 159 -11.92 31.18 -8.32
CA GLY A 159 -11.60 32.61 -8.23
C GLY A 159 -11.50 33.08 -6.75
N ALA A 160 -10.85 34.23 -6.53
CA ALA A 160 -10.44 34.77 -5.23
C ALA A 160 -11.57 35.01 -4.18
N ASP A 161 -12.84 34.85 -4.52
CA ASP A 161 -14.03 35.04 -3.66
C ASP A 161 -14.74 33.73 -3.27
N GLY A 162 -14.08 32.55 -3.46
CA GLY A 162 -14.69 31.24 -3.18
C GLY A 162 -14.80 30.93 -1.70
N ASP A 163 -15.89 30.21 -1.32
CA ASP A 163 -16.03 29.57 -0.01
C ASP A 163 -14.82 28.66 0.27
N ALA A 164 -14.05 28.97 1.32
CA ALA A 164 -12.84 28.23 1.70
C ALA A 164 -13.09 26.72 1.88
N LEU A 165 -14.31 26.32 2.20
CA LEU A 165 -14.71 24.92 2.38
C LEU A 165 -15.37 24.32 1.12
N GLN A 166 -15.61 25.12 0.09
CA GLN A 166 -16.22 24.70 -1.19
C GLN A 166 -17.52 23.88 -1.00
N GLY A 167 -18.36 24.27 -0.05
CA GLY A 167 -19.60 23.57 0.29
C GLY A 167 -19.39 22.20 0.97
N ARG A 168 -18.17 21.86 1.38
CA ARG A 168 -17.86 20.62 2.11
C ARG A 168 -17.96 20.81 3.63
N THR A 169 -18.35 19.77 4.32
CA THR A 169 -18.22 19.69 5.79
C THR A 169 -16.80 19.19 6.11
N VAL A 170 -15.99 20.03 6.74
CA VAL A 170 -14.60 19.72 7.07
C VAL A 170 -14.45 19.52 8.59
N PHE A 171 -13.92 18.35 8.96
CA PHE A 171 -13.54 18.03 10.33
C PHE A 171 -12.02 18.03 10.46
N SER A 172 -11.50 18.74 11.47
CA SER A 172 -10.09 18.72 11.83
C SER A 172 -9.79 17.67 12.90
N VAL A 173 -8.68 16.96 12.74
CA VAL A 173 -8.17 15.94 13.66
C VAL A 173 -6.94 16.46 14.40
N ASP A 174 -7.02 16.54 15.73
CA ASP A 174 -5.88 16.85 16.60
C ASP A 174 -5.18 15.57 17.01
N LEU A 175 -4.09 15.20 16.32
CA LEU A 175 -3.31 13.99 16.67
C LEU A 175 -2.83 13.98 18.12
N SER A 176 -2.62 15.16 18.72
CA SER A 176 -2.20 15.25 20.12
C SER A 176 -3.27 14.80 21.11
N ALA A 177 -4.56 14.83 20.71
CA ALA A 177 -5.65 14.36 21.56
C ALA A 177 -5.55 12.86 21.88
N ALA A 178 -5.00 12.06 20.98
CA ALA A 178 -4.76 10.62 21.16
C ALA A 178 -3.45 10.28 21.88
N MET A 179 -2.60 11.27 22.19
CA MET A 179 -1.32 11.02 22.88
C MET A 179 -1.51 10.85 24.39
N PRO A 180 -0.53 10.18 25.08
CA PRO A 180 -0.50 10.12 26.53
C PRO A 180 -0.57 11.50 27.20
N VAL A 181 -1.28 11.61 28.31
CA VAL A 181 -1.47 12.88 29.06
C VAL A 181 -0.15 13.59 29.31
N ARG A 182 0.91 12.85 29.66
CA ARG A 182 2.25 13.42 29.90
C ARG A 182 2.83 14.09 28.66
N LEU A 183 2.69 13.47 27.47
CA LEU A 183 3.16 14.06 26.20
C LEU A 183 2.32 15.28 25.84
N ARG A 184 1.00 15.22 26.00
CA ARG A 184 0.12 16.38 25.78
C ARG A 184 0.48 17.55 26.69
N ALA A 185 0.78 17.31 27.97
CA ALA A 185 1.21 18.34 28.91
C ALA A 185 2.58 18.91 28.48
N ALA A 186 3.53 18.07 28.09
CA ALA A 186 4.84 18.50 27.60
C ALA A 186 4.74 19.40 26.34
N LEU A 187 3.83 19.11 25.43
CA LEU A 187 3.57 19.95 24.25
C LEU A 187 3.02 21.35 24.59
N ARG A 188 2.42 21.53 25.79
CA ARG A 188 1.89 22.82 26.25
C ARG A 188 2.90 23.70 26.95
N LEU A 189 4.09 23.19 27.26
CA LEU A 189 5.14 23.97 27.90
C LEU A 189 5.51 25.20 27.06
N PRO A 190 5.80 26.35 27.68
CA PRO A 190 6.13 27.60 27.00
C PRO A 190 7.59 27.65 26.50
N VAL A 191 8.16 26.49 26.16
CA VAL A 191 9.53 26.36 25.63
C VAL A 191 9.53 26.18 24.12
N GLU A 192 10.59 26.66 23.46
CA GLU A 192 10.66 26.65 21.98
C GLU A 192 10.56 25.22 21.41
N ARG A 193 11.22 24.24 22.03
CA ARG A 193 11.15 22.85 21.61
C ARG A 193 9.70 22.32 21.62
N ALA A 194 8.92 22.62 22.66
CA ALA A 194 7.52 22.22 22.75
C ALA A 194 6.66 22.92 21.70
N ARG A 195 6.94 24.22 21.43
CA ARG A 195 6.26 24.98 20.37
C ARG A 195 6.52 24.39 18.99
N ARG A 196 7.78 24.04 18.65
CA ARG A 196 8.15 23.39 17.39
C ARG A 196 7.49 22.01 17.25
N GLN A 197 7.52 21.20 18.31
CA GLN A 197 6.87 19.88 18.30
C GLN A 197 5.34 20.02 18.14
N ARG A 198 4.70 20.93 18.85
CA ARG A 198 3.27 21.20 18.70
C ARG A 198 2.90 21.64 17.28
N ALA A 199 3.69 22.52 16.67
CA ALA A 199 3.50 22.95 15.29
C ALA A 199 3.65 21.82 14.26
N ALA A 200 4.32 20.70 14.61
CA ALA A 200 4.38 19.51 13.76
C ALA A 200 3.10 18.67 13.81
N PHE A 201 2.23 18.87 14.79
CA PHE A 201 0.99 18.09 14.98
C PHE A 201 -0.28 18.90 14.79
N ARG A 202 -0.22 20.23 14.93
CA ARG A 202 -1.39 21.10 14.93
C ARG A 202 -1.22 22.31 14.02
N ALA A 203 -2.33 22.78 13.45
CA ALA A 203 -2.41 24.11 12.84
C ALA A 203 -2.30 25.22 13.92
N ARG A 204 -1.90 26.43 13.51
CA ARG A 204 -1.91 27.62 14.39
C ARG A 204 -3.31 28.11 14.67
N SER A 205 -4.16 28.09 13.66
CA SER A 205 -5.57 28.45 13.71
C SER A 205 -6.35 27.59 12.73
N LEU A 206 -7.62 27.37 13.00
CA LEU A 206 -8.50 26.68 12.06
C LEU A 206 -9.37 27.72 11.36
N PRO A 207 -9.61 27.56 10.05
CA PRO A 207 -10.56 28.39 9.31
C PRO A 207 -11.98 28.34 9.91
N ALA A 208 -12.76 29.38 9.67
CA ALA A 208 -14.16 29.41 10.09
C ALA A 208 -14.95 28.27 9.43
N GLY A 209 -15.87 27.66 10.18
CA GLY A 209 -16.68 26.54 9.70
C GLY A 209 -16.03 25.15 9.85
N VAL A 210 -14.73 25.06 10.10
CA VAL A 210 -14.07 23.78 10.39
C VAL A 210 -14.45 23.30 11.77
N ARG A 211 -14.91 22.04 11.87
CA ARG A 211 -15.39 21.40 13.11
C ARG A 211 -14.31 20.50 13.68
N SER A 212 -14.24 20.34 15.00
CA SER A 212 -13.29 19.42 15.63
C SER A 212 -13.83 17.99 15.65
N TRP A 213 -13.20 17.07 14.92
CA TRP A 213 -13.56 15.66 14.91
C TRP A 213 -13.56 15.04 16.30
N ASP A 214 -12.52 15.28 17.07
CA ASP A 214 -12.37 14.71 18.41
C ASP A 214 -13.50 15.14 19.35
N LYS A 215 -13.93 16.41 19.28
CA LYS A 215 -15.04 16.94 20.10
C LYS A 215 -16.40 16.39 19.65
N GLU A 216 -16.62 16.33 18.34
CA GLU A 216 -17.88 15.83 17.78
C GLU A 216 -18.08 14.35 18.13
N VAL A 217 -17.03 13.52 17.94
CA VAL A 217 -17.09 12.10 18.29
C VAL A 217 -17.26 11.89 19.80
N ALA A 218 -16.55 12.67 20.62
CA ALA A 218 -16.69 12.56 22.08
C ALA A 218 -18.09 12.96 22.58
N GLY A 219 -18.73 13.94 21.93
CA GLY A 219 -20.08 14.43 22.29
C GLY A 219 -21.22 13.62 21.68
N ALA A 220 -20.98 12.77 20.70
CA ALA A 220 -22.03 12.03 20.01
C ALA A 220 -22.50 10.80 20.80
N HIS A 221 -23.77 10.44 20.59
CA HIS A 221 -24.27 9.12 20.97
C HIS A 221 -23.78 8.05 20.00
N ARG A 222 -23.77 6.80 20.43
CA ARG A 222 -23.50 5.65 19.55
C ARG A 222 -24.63 5.51 18.51
N ILE A 223 -24.31 5.04 17.32
CA ILE A 223 -25.32 4.71 16.32
C ILE A 223 -26.26 3.62 16.86
N PRO A 224 -27.57 3.65 16.55
CA PRO A 224 -28.50 2.61 16.99
C PRO A 224 -28.03 1.21 16.54
N SER A 225 -28.10 0.21 17.42
CA SER A 225 -27.69 -1.16 17.14
C SER A 225 -28.42 -1.81 15.95
N ARG A 226 -29.65 -1.36 15.68
CA ARG A 226 -30.48 -1.82 14.55
C ARG A 226 -30.22 -1.07 13.24
N PHE A 227 -29.21 -0.17 13.20
CA PHE A 227 -28.88 0.52 11.94
C PHE A 227 -28.43 -0.50 10.90
N PRO A 228 -28.94 -0.45 9.64
CA PRO A 228 -28.63 -1.43 8.60
C PRO A 228 -27.11 -1.52 8.31
N TYR A 229 -26.67 -2.72 7.99
CA TYR A 229 -25.31 -2.96 7.52
C TYR A 229 -25.23 -2.86 5.98
N PRO A 230 -24.10 -2.42 5.43
CA PRO A 230 -23.84 -2.55 4.01
C PRO A 230 -23.65 -4.03 3.63
N ALA A 231 -23.85 -4.35 2.34
CA ALA A 231 -23.54 -5.65 1.78
C ALA A 231 -22.02 -5.80 1.54
N GLY A 232 -21.52 -7.03 1.47
CA GLY A 232 -20.12 -7.30 1.13
C GLY A 232 -19.74 -6.77 -0.26
N SER A 233 -20.68 -6.73 -1.20
CA SER A 233 -20.48 -6.20 -2.55
C SER A 233 -20.49 -4.68 -2.67
N ASP A 234 -20.90 -3.94 -1.61
CA ASP A 234 -20.83 -2.48 -1.62
C ASP A 234 -19.37 -2.02 -1.64
N ILE A 235 -19.11 -0.87 -2.28
CA ILE A 235 -17.78 -0.25 -2.28
C ILE A 235 -17.48 0.24 -0.88
N ALA A 236 -16.36 -0.18 -0.32
CA ALA A 236 -15.89 0.19 1.01
C ALA A 236 -14.88 1.33 0.96
N VAL A 237 -13.91 1.24 0.03
CA VAL A 237 -12.77 2.17 -0.03
C VAL A 237 -12.45 2.53 -1.48
N LEU A 238 -12.10 3.79 -1.69
CA LEU A 238 -11.42 4.28 -2.89
C LEU A 238 -9.95 4.52 -2.55
N LEU A 239 -9.05 3.88 -3.29
CA LEU A 239 -7.62 4.10 -3.18
C LEU A 239 -7.07 4.68 -4.47
N HIS A 240 -6.37 5.80 -4.37
CA HIS A 240 -5.75 6.43 -5.53
C HIS A 240 -4.49 5.67 -5.93
N THR A 241 -4.42 5.29 -7.21
CA THR A 241 -3.24 4.64 -7.77
C THR A 241 -2.35 5.68 -8.40
N GLY A 242 -1.04 5.59 -8.15
CA GLY A 242 -0.05 6.42 -8.86
C GLY A 242 0.03 5.98 -10.32
N GLY A 243 -0.91 6.46 -11.14
CA GLY A 243 -0.92 6.21 -12.58
C GLY A 243 0.32 6.81 -13.24
N THR A 244 1.00 6.04 -14.08
CA THR A 244 2.11 6.54 -14.93
C THR A 244 1.59 7.38 -16.11
N THR A 245 0.29 7.44 -16.31
CA THR A 245 -0.40 8.19 -17.38
C THR A 245 -0.79 9.62 -16.99
N GLY A 246 -0.36 10.11 -15.80
CA GLY A 246 -0.55 11.51 -15.39
C GLY A 246 -1.72 11.75 -14.45
N THR A 247 -2.89 11.18 -14.67
CA THR A 247 -4.06 11.37 -13.77
C THR A 247 -4.21 10.16 -12.86
N PRO A 248 -4.14 10.33 -11.51
CA PRO A 248 -4.37 9.24 -10.58
C PRO A 248 -5.79 8.68 -10.72
N LYS A 249 -5.90 7.35 -10.88
CA LYS A 249 -7.19 6.64 -10.91
C LYS A 249 -7.55 6.18 -9.51
N ALA A 250 -8.83 6.20 -9.15
CA ALA A 250 -9.31 5.66 -7.88
C ALA A 250 -9.82 4.22 -8.07
N ALA A 251 -9.14 3.25 -7.47
CA ALA A 251 -9.56 1.85 -7.47
C ALA A 251 -10.71 1.65 -6.48
N MET A 252 -11.81 1.02 -6.92
CA MET A 252 -12.97 0.68 -6.12
C MET A 252 -12.78 -0.66 -5.43
N LEU A 253 -12.59 -0.65 -4.11
CA LEU A 253 -12.44 -1.86 -3.30
C LEU A 253 -13.73 -2.10 -2.50
N THR A 254 -14.35 -3.25 -2.70
CA THR A 254 -15.56 -3.64 -1.95
C THR A 254 -15.19 -4.19 -0.57
N HIS A 255 -16.19 -4.28 0.32
CA HIS A 255 -15.99 -4.95 1.60
C HIS A 255 -15.50 -6.39 1.40
N THR A 256 -16.06 -7.11 0.41
CA THR A 256 -15.65 -8.48 0.07
C THR A 256 -14.19 -8.54 -0.39
N ASN A 257 -13.74 -7.62 -1.27
CA ASN A 257 -12.36 -7.64 -1.77
C ASN A 257 -11.34 -7.52 -0.64
N LEU A 258 -11.51 -6.51 0.21
CA LEU A 258 -10.62 -6.25 1.34
C LEU A 258 -10.68 -7.36 2.41
N ARG A 259 -11.89 -7.87 2.69
CA ARG A 259 -12.06 -8.98 3.64
C ARG A 259 -11.43 -10.27 3.12
N ALA A 260 -11.62 -10.58 1.83
CA ALA A 260 -10.98 -11.73 1.19
C ALA A 260 -9.45 -11.65 1.33
N ASN A 261 -8.89 -10.50 1.02
CA ASN A 261 -7.44 -10.32 1.08
C ASN A 261 -6.90 -10.39 2.52
N ALA A 262 -7.62 -9.86 3.51
CA ALA A 262 -7.27 -10.05 4.91
C ALA A 262 -7.31 -11.54 5.31
N ASN A 263 -8.33 -12.29 4.88
CA ASN A 263 -8.42 -13.73 5.13
C ASN A 263 -7.26 -14.50 4.46
N GLN A 264 -6.91 -14.14 3.21
CA GLN A 264 -5.77 -14.71 2.49
C GLN A 264 -4.45 -14.47 3.22
N ALA A 265 -4.22 -13.24 3.66
CA ALA A 265 -3.00 -12.86 4.39
C ALA A 265 -2.87 -13.61 5.74
N ILE A 266 -3.97 -13.75 6.48
CA ILE A 266 -3.98 -14.50 7.75
C ILE A 266 -3.79 -16.00 7.50
N ALA A 267 -4.41 -16.55 6.47
CA ALA A 267 -4.24 -17.97 6.11
C ALA A 267 -2.80 -18.28 5.70
N TRP A 268 -2.08 -17.31 5.10
CA TRP A 268 -0.66 -17.47 4.73
C TRP A 268 0.29 -17.57 5.93
N VAL A 269 -0.13 -17.04 7.09
CA VAL A 269 0.62 -17.06 8.35
C VAL A 269 -0.19 -17.81 9.42
N PRO A 270 -0.35 -19.13 9.30
CA PRO A 270 -1.27 -19.93 10.14
C PRO A 270 -0.91 -19.92 11.64
N MET A 271 0.30 -19.48 11.98
CA MET A 271 0.80 -19.41 13.35
C MET A 271 0.46 -18.10 14.08
N LEU A 272 -0.32 -17.19 13.49
CA LEU A 272 -0.79 -15.98 14.16
C LEU A 272 -1.84 -16.31 15.23
N HIS A 273 -1.56 -15.94 16.47
CA HIS A 273 -2.45 -16.18 17.61
C HIS A 273 -3.47 -15.07 17.77
N GLU A 274 -4.76 -15.43 17.85
CA GLU A 274 -5.80 -14.47 18.19
C GLU A 274 -5.59 -13.87 19.57
N GLY A 275 -5.73 -12.55 19.67
CA GLY A 275 -5.48 -11.83 20.92
C GLY A 275 -4.03 -11.86 21.41
N GLY A 276 -3.09 -12.50 20.71
CA GLY A 276 -1.69 -12.67 21.13
C GLY A 276 -0.68 -11.75 20.46
N GLU A 277 -1.04 -11.10 19.37
CA GLU A 277 -0.09 -10.39 18.51
C GLU A 277 0.00 -8.88 18.79
N ASN A 278 1.17 -8.30 18.50
CA ASN A 278 1.41 -6.87 18.47
C ASN A 278 1.98 -6.50 17.08
N PHE A 279 1.21 -5.77 16.29
CA PHE A 279 1.57 -5.35 14.94
C PHE A 279 2.22 -3.97 14.97
N LEU A 280 3.41 -3.84 14.42
CA LEU A 280 4.03 -2.54 14.21
C LEU A 280 3.43 -1.88 12.95
N CYS A 281 2.63 -0.84 13.12
CA CYS A 281 1.86 -0.17 12.07
C CYS A 281 2.58 1.10 11.57
N LEU A 282 3.50 0.92 10.63
CA LEU A 282 4.28 2.01 10.01
C LEU A 282 3.83 2.34 8.58
N LEU A 283 3.42 1.32 7.81
CA LEU A 283 2.94 1.56 6.46
C LEU A 283 1.66 2.40 6.51
N PRO A 284 1.55 3.42 5.63
CA PRO A 284 0.40 4.33 5.63
C PRO A 284 -0.92 3.59 5.39
N PHE A 285 -1.97 3.97 6.12
CA PHE A 285 -3.30 3.40 5.94
C PHE A 285 -3.98 3.84 4.64
N PHE A 286 -3.59 4.99 4.09
CA PHE A 286 -4.03 5.44 2.76
C PHE A 286 -3.40 4.63 1.60
N HIS A 287 -2.59 3.62 1.90
CA HIS A 287 -2.05 2.67 0.94
C HIS A 287 -2.58 1.27 1.22
N ALA A 288 -3.00 0.53 0.19
CA ALA A 288 -3.62 -0.79 0.32
C ALA A 288 -2.84 -1.75 1.22
N PHE A 289 -1.51 -1.72 1.17
CA PHE A 289 -0.65 -2.59 1.96
C PHE A 289 -0.76 -2.30 3.47
N GLY A 290 -0.70 -1.02 3.85
CA GLY A 290 -0.91 -0.59 5.24
C GLY A 290 -2.35 -0.80 5.70
N LEU A 291 -3.31 -0.46 4.87
CA LEU A 291 -4.73 -0.61 5.17
C LEU A 291 -5.10 -2.06 5.48
N THR A 292 -4.77 -2.99 4.59
CA THR A 292 -5.17 -4.39 4.75
C THR A 292 -4.45 -5.06 5.91
N PHE A 293 -3.12 -4.95 6.00
CA PHE A 293 -2.38 -5.63 7.08
C PHE A 293 -2.53 -4.97 8.43
N ASN A 294 -2.37 -3.65 8.50
CA ASN A 294 -2.28 -2.95 9.78
C ASN A 294 -3.66 -2.63 10.39
N LEU A 295 -4.72 -2.54 9.57
CA LEU A 295 -6.07 -2.33 10.09
C LEU A 295 -6.90 -3.62 10.03
N PHE A 296 -7.08 -4.23 8.85
CA PHE A 296 -8.04 -5.34 8.77
C PHE A 296 -7.48 -6.66 9.33
N CYS A 297 -6.25 -7.07 8.93
CA CYS A 297 -5.66 -8.30 9.49
C CYS A 297 -5.40 -8.17 11.00
N ALA A 298 -4.89 -7.02 11.45
CA ALA A 298 -4.64 -6.79 12.87
C ALA A 298 -5.92 -6.88 13.70
N VAL A 299 -7.00 -6.21 13.25
CA VAL A 299 -8.30 -6.25 13.95
C VAL A 299 -8.91 -7.64 13.90
N GLN A 300 -8.86 -8.34 12.76
CA GLN A 300 -9.37 -9.70 12.63
C GLN A 300 -8.68 -10.69 13.57
N LYS A 301 -7.39 -10.46 13.89
CA LYS A 301 -6.64 -11.25 14.87
C LYS A 301 -6.71 -10.69 16.29
N ALA A 302 -7.56 -9.71 16.54
CA ALA A 302 -7.61 -9.00 17.81
C ALA A 302 -6.21 -8.60 18.31
N ALA A 303 -5.32 -8.23 17.39
CA ALA A 303 -3.94 -7.83 17.67
C ALA A 303 -3.88 -6.39 18.17
N THR A 304 -2.84 -6.04 18.93
CA THR A 304 -2.57 -4.64 19.25
C THR A 304 -1.86 -3.97 18.08
N GLN A 305 -2.43 -2.89 17.56
CA GLN A 305 -1.85 -2.03 16.54
C GLN A 305 -0.96 -0.99 17.21
N VAL A 306 0.35 -1.13 17.12
CA VAL A 306 1.30 -0.12 17.62
C VAL A 306 1.54 0.89 16.53
N MET A 307 0.83 2.01 16.62
CA MET A 307 0.80 3.04 15.58
C MET A 307 1.81 4.14 15.85
N LEU A 308 2.57 4.48 14.81
CA LEU A 308 3.43 5.66 14.78
C LEU A 308 3.05 6.53 13.58
N PRO A 309 2.93 7.87 13.75
CA PRO A 309 2.47 8.76 12.67
C PRO A 309 3.51 8.93 11.55
N LYS A 310 4.77 8.58 11.81
CA LYS A 310 5.86 8.57 10.83
C LYS A 310 6.95 7.57 11.24
N PHE A 311 7.70 7.09 10.26
CA PHE A 311 8.86 6.25 10.52
C PHE A 311 9.98 7.03 11.20
N SER A 312 10.41 6.54 12.35
CA SER A 312 11.59 6.99 13.10
C SER A 312 12.15 5.81 13.87
N VAL A 313 13.40 5.45 13.61
CA VAL A 313 14.06 4.29 14.25
C VAL A 313 14.01 4.39 15.77
N ASP A 314 14.31 5.56 16.34
CA ASP A 314 14.28 5.77 17.79
C ASP A 314 12.89 5.56 18.38
N GLN A 315 11.84 6.04 17.68
CA GLN A 315 10.46 5.83 18.14
C GLN A 315 10.01 4.38 18.00
N VAL A 316 10.43 3.69 16.94
CA VAL A 316 10.17 2.26 16.73
C VAL A 316 10.79 1.44 17.86
N LEU A 317 12.08 1.65 18.15
CA LEU A 317 12.77 0.90 19.20
C LEU A 317 12.22 1.21 20.59
N ALA A 318 11.92 2.47 20.89
CA ALA A 318 11.28 2.85 22.15
C ALA A 318 9.85 2.28 22.29
N ALA A 319 9.11 2.17 21.19
CA ALA A 319 7.81 1.51 21.19
C ALA A 319 7.94 -0.01 21.38
N HIS A 320 8.96 -0.62 20.76
CA HIS A 320 9.26 -2.05 20.92
C HIS A 320 9.62 -2.40 22.38
N GLU A 321 10.47 -1.61 23.03
CA GLU A 321 10.83 -1.79 24.45
C GLU A 321 9.60 -1.70 25.38
N ARG A 322 8.65 -0.83 25.05
CA ARG A 322 7.39 -0.67 25.81
C ARG A 322 6.39 -1.79 25.54
N ARG A 323 6.24 -2.16 24.27
CA ARG A 323 5.32 -3.19 23.79
C ARG A 323 6.02 -3.98 22.67
N PRO A 324 6.64 -5.11 23.02
CA PRO A 324 7.38 -5.92 22.06
C PRO A 324 6.51 -6.34 20.87
N PHE A 325 6.97 -6.04 19.66
CA PHE A 325 6.28 -6.41 18.43
C PHE A 325 6.46 -7.89 18.15
N THR A 326 5.45 -8.51 17.54
CA THR A 326 5.48 -9.89 17.08
C THR A 326 5.36 -9.99 15.57
N PHE A 327 4.81 -8.96 14.93
CA PHE A 327 4.55 -8.89 13.49
C PHE A 327 4.92 -7.51 12.95
N PHE A 328 5.63 -7.49 11.82
CA PHE A 328 6.01 -6.26 11.15
C PHE A 328 5.77 -6.36 9.64
N VAL A 329 5.11 -5.34 9.09
CA VAL A 329 4.91 -5.16 7.65
C VAL A 329 5.63 -3.90 7.22
N GLY A 330 6.51 -4.03 6.24
CA GLY A 330 7.35 -2.91 5.83
C GLY A 330 7.94 -3.06 4.44
N VAL A 331 8.82 -2.12 4.11
CA VAL A 331 9.62 -2.10 2.89
C VAL A 331 11.10 -2.30 3.23
N PRO A 332 11.97 -2.77 2.32
CA PRO A 332 13.34 -3.18 2.64
C PRO A 332 14.12 -2.18 3.49
N VAL A 333 14.08 -0.89 3.15
CA VAL A 333 14.79 0.17 3.88
C VAL A 333 14.33 0.31 5.35
N MET A 334 13.08 -0.03 5.67
CA MET A 334 12.62 -0.01 7.07
C MET A 334 13.23 -1.17 7.85
N PHE A 335 13.28 -2.37 7.27
CA PHE A 335 13.93 -3.54 7.88
C PHE A 335 15.41 -3.25 8.18
N GLU A 336 16.15 -2.76 7.21
CA GLU A 336 17.56 -2.42 7.35
C GLU A 336 17.80 -1.38 8.45
N ARG A 337 17.07 -0.25 8.41
CA ARG A 337 17.25 0.81 9.39
C ARG A 337 16.84 0.42 10.81
N ILE A 338 15.84 -0.45 10.98
CA ILE A 338 15.47 -1.01 12.30
C ILE A 338 16.59 -1.92 12.81
N LEU A 339 17.15 -2.79 11.96
CA LEU A 339 18.28 -3.65 12.33
C LEU A 339 19.49 -2.85 12.79
N ASP A 340 19.89 -1.84 12.01
CA ASP A 340 21.05 -0.99 12.32
C ASP A 340 20.83 -0.21 13.63
N GLY A 341 19.63 0.32 13.82
CA GLY A 341 19.28 1.02 15.06
C GLY A 341 19.23 0.10 16.27
N ALA A 342 18.65 -1.10 16.12
CA ALA A 342 18.60 -2.09 17.18
C ALA A 342 20.00 -2.56 17.58
N GLN A 343 20.89 -2.81 16.62
CA GLN A 343 22.29 -3.16 16.87
C GLN A 343 23.02 -2.04 17.64
N LYS A 344 22.88 -0.78 17.20
CA LYS A 344 23.51 0.39 17.85
C LYS A 344 23.00 0.60 19.28
N ARG A 345 21.71 0.31 19.54
CA ARG A 345 21.07 0.55 20.83
C ARG A 345 21.12 -0.67 21.76
N GLY A 346 21.48 -1.85 21.24
CA GLY A 346 21.41 -3.12 21.98
C GLY A 346 19.99 -3.63 22.22
N THR A 347 19.02 -3.23 21.38
CA THR A 347 17.63 -3.65 21.50
C THR A 347 17.46 -5.07 20.96
N ASN A 348 16.86 -5.96 21.76
CA ASN A 348 16.55 -7.33 21.37
C ASN A 348 15.26 -7.37 20.51
N LEU A 349 15.36 -7.85 19.27
CA LEU A 349 14.25 -8.00 18.34
C LEU A 349 13.65 -9.42 18.32
N GLY A 350 14.06 -10.33 19.20
CA GLY A 350 13.69 -11.75 19.19
C GLY A 350 12.19 -12.07 19.38
N THR A 351 11.34 -11.07 19.66
CA THR A 351 9.88 -11.23 19.69
C THR A 351 9.23 -11.05 18.31
N LEU A 352 9.95 -10.45 17.33
CA LEU A 352 9.48 -10.27 15.95
C LEU A 352 9.56 -11.61 15.21
N ARG A 353 8.48 -12.38 15.28
CA ARG A 353 8.41 -13.71 14.69
C ARG A 353 8.15 -13.69 13.19
N TYR A 354 7.43 -12.67 12.71
CA TYR A 354 6.99 -12.59 11.33
C TYR A 354 7.24 -11.20 10.75
N GLY A 355 7.87 -11.17 9.59
CA GLY A 355 8.02 -9.98 8.77
C GLY A 355 7.37 -10.19 7.41
N VAL A 356 6.68 -9.19 6.89
CA VAL A 356 6.20 -9.17 5.50
C VAL A 356 6.82 -7.98 4.80
N CYS A 357 7.62 -8.25 3.78
CA CYS A 357 8.25 -7.25 2.95
C CYS A 357 7.53 -7.17 1.60
N GLY A 358 7.24 -5.97 1.14
CA GLY A 358 6.60 -5.76 -0.16
C GLY A 358 7.02 -4.45 -0.80
N ALA A 359 6.41 -4.14 -1.92
CA ALA A 359 6.65 -2.97 -2.76
C ALA A 359 8.03 -2.91 -3.46
N ALA A 360 9.04 -3.62 -2.96
CA ALA A 360 10.35 -3.79 -3.57
C ALA A 360 10.97 -5.13 -3.14
N PRO A 361 11.89 -5.72 -3.92
CA PRO A 361 12.61 -6.92 -3.54
C PRO A 361 13.45 -6.70 -2.28
N MET A 362 13.49 -7.69 -1.38
CA MET A 362 14.34 -7.66 -0.18
C MET A 362 15.79 -8.02 -0.57
N PRO A 363 16.79 -7.16 -0.29
CA PRO A 363 18.18 -7.55 -0.46
C PRO A 363 18.49 -8.79 0.38
N PRO A 364 19.10 -9.85 -0.20
CA PRO A 364 19.34 -11.12 0.49
C PRO A 364 20.11 -10.98 1.80
N GLU A 365 21.09 -10.07 1.84
CA GLU A 365 21.89 -9.78 3.04
C GLU A 365 21.07 -9.13 4.16
N VAL A 366 20.11 -8.26 3.83
CA VAL A 366 19.20 -7.64 4.81
C VAL A 366 18.26 -8.69 5.35
N GLY A 367 17.71 -9.56 4.48
CA GLY A 367 16.87 -10.67 4.87
C GLY A 367 17.56 -11.65 5.83
N ALA A 368 18.79 -12.07 5.50
CA ALA A 368 19.58 -12.95 6.36
C ALA A 368 19.91 -12.31 7.73
N ARG A 369 20.24 -11.02 7.73
CA ARG A 369 20.47 -10.25 8.98
C ARG A 369 19.21 -10.18 9.84
N TRP A 370 18.04 -9.96 9.19
CA TRP A 370 16.75 -9.91 9.87
C TRP A 370 16.44 -11.25 10.56
N GLU A 371 16.51 -12.36 9.85
CA GLU A 371 16.25 -13.69 10.41
C GLU A 371 17.21 -14.05 11.53
N LYS A 372 18.49 -13.71 11.38
CA LYS A 372 19.49 -13.91 12.45
C LYS A 372 19.18 -13.08 13.71
N ALA A 373 18.73 -11.82 13.55
CA ALA A 373 18.47 -10.92 14.66
C ALA A 373 17.15 -11.23 15.39
N THR A 374 16.15 -11.72 14.66
CA THR A 374 14.80 -11.97 15.20
C THR A 374 14.55 -13.44 15.55
N GLY A 375 15.26 -14.38 14.92
CA GLY A 375 14.94 -15.80 14.93
C GLY A 375 13.61 -16.13 14.22
N GLY A 376 12.99 -15.13 13.57
CA GLY A 376 11.73 -15.24 12.87
C GLY A 376 11.90 -15.41 11.37
N PHE A 377 10.77 -15.46 10.67
CA PHE A 377 10.74 -15.55 9.22
C PHE A 377 10.28 -14.23 8.59
N PHE A 378 10.71 -13.96 7.37
CA PHE A 378 10.06 -12.94 6.57
C PHE A 378 9.54 -13.52 5.25
N VAL A 379 8.49 -12.90 4.75
CA VAL A 379 7.82 -13.22 3.47
C VAL A 379 8.01 -12.03 2.54
N GLU A 380 8.40 -12.31 1.31
CA GLU A 380 8.27 -11.34 0.24
C GLU A 380 6.87 -11.46 -0.34
N GLY A 381 6.14 -10.34 -0.40
CA GLY A 381 4.78 -10.27 -0.91
C GLY A 381 4.70 -9.42 -2.17
N TYR A 382 3.96 -9.91 -3.15
CA TYR A 382 3.63 -9.20 -4.38
C TYR A 382 2.15 -8.86 -4.44
N GLY A 383 1.86 -7.69 -4.96
CA GLY A 383 0.50 -7.22 -5.17
C GLY A 383 0.42 -5.79 -5.66
N MET A 384 -0.81 -5.32 -5.83
CA MET A 384 -1.13 -3.99 -6.34
C MET A 384 -2.44 -3.50 -5.71
N THR A 385 -2.73 -2.20 -5.82
CA THR A 385 -3.94 -1.62 -5.24
C THR A 385 -5.21 -2.35 -5.72
N GLU A 386 -5.25 -2.70 -7.00
CA GLU A 386 -6.35 -3.39 -7.68
C GLU A 386 -6.57 -4.84 -7.18
N THR A 387 -5.71 -5.34 -6.30
CA THR A 387 -5.82 -6.67 -5.69
C THR A 387 -5.91 -6.66 -4.15
N SER A 388 -6.15 -5.51 -3.52
CA SER A 388 -6.52 -5.28 -2.11
C SER A 388 -5.48 -5.59 -1.00
N PRO A 389 -4.16 -5.64 -1.11
CA PRO A 389 -3.33 -5.60 -2.31
C PRO A 389 -2.74 -6.93 -2.76
N ILE A 390 -2.81 -8.04 -1.97
CA ILE A 390 -1.92 -9.20 -2.11
C ILE A 390 -2.40 -10.14 -3.20
N VAL A 391 -1.45 -10.62 -4.02
CA VAL A 391 -1.64 -11.66 -5.02
C VAL A 391 -0.85 -12.91 -4.67
N ALA A 392 0.44 -12.74 -4.38
CA ALA A 392 1.38 -13.83 -4.18
C ALA A 392 2.37 -13.52 -3.06
N GLY A 393 2.99 -14.54 -2.50
CA GLY A 393 4.06 -14.38 -1.51
C GLY A 393 4.91 -15.63 -1.37
N THR A 394 6.12 -15.45 -0.85
CA THR A 394 7.01 -16.57 -0.57
C THR A 394 6.48 -17.37 0.63
N PRO A 395 6.54 -18.72 0.61
CA PRO A 395 6.18 -19.53 1.76
C PRO A 395 7.08 -19.27 2.97
N MET A 396 6.53 -19.39 4.19
CA MET A 396 7.29 -19.28 5.44
C MET A 396 7.94 -20.61 5.80
N GLY A 397 8.85 -21.14 4.99
CA GLY A 397 9.46 -22.42 5.28
C GLY A 397 10.49 -22.90 4.26
N PRO A 398 10.87 -24.19 4.28
CA PRO A 398 11.96 -24.72 3.45
C PRO A 398 11.73 -24.58 1.94
N SER A 399 10.47 -24.51 1.49
CA SER A 399 10.13 -24.28 0.09
C SER A 399 10.27 -22.83 -0.36
N ARG A 400 10.64 -21.91 0.54
CA ARG A 400 10.83 -20.49 0.21
C ARG A 400 11.93 -20.30 -0.82
N ARG A 401 11.66 -19.44 -1.80
CA ARG A 401 12.63 -19.01 -2.83
C ARG A 401 12.79 -17.51 -2.74
N MET A 402 13.96 -17.08 -2.29
CA MET A 402 14.29 -15.66 -2.15
C MET A 402 14.31 -14.97 -3.51
N GLY A 403 13.73 -13.75 -3.58
CA GLY A 403 13.62 -12.94 -4.80
C GLY A 403 12.48 -13.36 -5.72
N ALA A 404 11.76 -14.47 -5.43
CA ALA A 404 10.53 -14.78 -6.13
C ALA A 404 9.39 -13.88 -5.65
N LEU A 405 8.41 -13.58 -6.53
CA LEU A 405 7.12 -13.02 -6.11
C LEU A 405 6.35 -14.02 -5.24
N GLY A 406 6.71 -15.29 -5.35
CA GLY A 406 6.18 -16.39 -4.57
C GLY A 406 5.07 -17.17 -5.26
N LEU A 407 4.21 -17.76 -4.46
CA LEU A 407 3.05 -18.54 -4.87
C LEU A 407 1.79 -17.71 -4.72
N PRO A 408 0.79 -17.87 -5.60
CA PRO A 408 -0.51 -17.22 -5.43
C PRO A 408 -1.14 -17.56 -4.08
N PHE A 409 -1.78 -16.61 -3.45
CA PHE A 409 -2.48 -16.81 -2.19
C PHE A 409 -3.74 -17.66 -2.37
N PRO A 410 -4.28 -18.26 -1.28
CA PRO A 410 -5.52 -19.05 -1.34
C PRO A 410 -6.65 -18.35 -2.10
N SER A 411 -7.42 -19.08 -2.88
CA SER A 411 -8.50 -18.56 -3.75
C SER A 411 -8.05 -17.57 -4.83
N THR A 412 -6.75 -17.50 -5.14
CA THR A 412 -6.21 -16.68 -6.23
C THR A 412 -5.83 -17.57 -7.39
N ASP A 413 -6.40 -17.30 -8.56
CA ASP A 413 -5.99 -17.90 -9.83
C ASP A 413 -5.04 -16.94 -10.55
N VAL A 414 -3.99 -17.49 -11.18
CA VAL A 414 -3.05 -16.74 -11.99
C VAL A 414 -2.82 -17.40 -13.34
N ARG A 415 -2.52 -16.60 -14.36
CA ARG A 415 -2.14 -17.00 -15.70
C ARG A 415 -0.96 -16.16 -16.16
N VAL A 416 -0.07 -16.74 -16.93
CA VAL A 416 1.01 -16.02 -17.61
C VAL A 416 0.74 -16.13 -19.11
N VAL A 417 0.44 -15.02 -19.76
CA VAL A 417 -0.05 -14.99 -21.14
C VAL A 417 0.78 -14.06 -22.02
N ASP A 418 0.63 -14.19 -23.35
CA ASP A 418 1.25 -13.25 -24.28
C ASP A 418 0.73 -11.83 -23.98
N PRO A 419 1.60 -10.86 -23.69
CA PRO A 419 1.18 -9.49 -23.39
C PRO A 419 0.50 -8.79 -24.58
N GLU A 420 0.76 -9.19 -25.82
CA GLU A 420 0.14 -8.59 -27.03
C GLU A 420 -1.20 -9.23 -27.39
N ASP A 421 -1.41 -10.51 -26.98
CA ASP A 421 -2.68 -11.23 -27.16
C ASP A 421 -3.10 -11.92 -25.85
N PRO A 422 -3.55 -11.16 -24.85
CA PRO A 422 -3.75 -11.66 -23.47
C PRO A 422 -5.03 -12.50 -23.35
N ASP A 423 -5.00 -13.70 -23.90
CA ASP A 423 -6.08 -14.69 -23.80
C ASP A 423 -5.84 -15.58 -22.56
N PRO A 424 -6.72 -15.55 -21.53
CA PRO A 424 -6.56 -16.42 -20.36
C PRO A 424 -6.59 -17.91 -20.67
N ALA A 425 -7.06 -18.32 -21.84
CA ALA A 425 -7.06 -19.72 -22.26
C ALA A 425 -5.71 -20.18 -22.83
N ARG A 426 -4.81 -19.23 -23.17
CA ARG A 426 -3.52 -19.53 -23.82
C ARG A 426 -2.37 -19.00 -22.98
N GLU A 427 -1.86 -19.84 -22.09
CA GLU A 427 -0.67 -19.51 -21.30
C GLU A 427 0.60 -19.70 -22.13
N VAL A 428 1.63 -18.85 -21.85
CA VAL A 428 2.98 -19.09 -22.36
C VAL A 428 3.62 -20.29 -21.65
N PRO A 429 4.60 -20.98 -22.28
CA PRO A 429 5.33 -22.06 -21.63
C PRO A 429 6.01 -21.60 -20.33
N ASP A 430 6.15 -22.54 -19.37
CA ASP A 430 6.90 -22.27 -18.13
C ASP A 430 8.34 -21.85 -18.47
N GLY A 431 8.84 -20.84 -17.77
CA GLY A 431 10.14 -20.20 -18.02
C GLY A 431 10.09 -19.03 -19.01
N GLU A 432 9.10 -18.97 -19.88
CA GLU A 432 8.91 -17.85 -20.79
C GLU A 432 8.27 -16.63 -20.10
N PRO A 433 8.68 -15.40 -20.46
CA PRO A 433 8.07 -14.20 -19.90
C PRO A 433 6.70 -13.93 -20.54
N GLY A 434 5.73 -13.54 -19.71
CA GLY A 434 4.39 -13.15 -20.15
C GLY A 434 3.71 -12.23 -19.17
N GLU A 435 2.61 -11.59 -19.58
CA GLU A 435 1.80 -10.75 -18.68
C GLU A 435 1.08 -11.60 -17.65
N LEU A 436 1.20 -11.22 -16.38
CA LEU A 436 0.47 -11.86 -15.29
C LEU A 436 -0.99 -11.42 -15.30
N LEU A 437 -1.88 -12.38 -15.44
CA LEU A 437 -3.31 -12.21 -15.20
C LEU A 437 -3.67 -12.76 -13.82
N VAL A 438 -4.56 -12.07 -13.11
CA VAL A 438 -5.01 -12.46 -11.77
C VAL A 438 -6.53 -12.51 -11.71
N ARG A 439 -7.07 -13.57 -11.10
CA ARG A 439 -8.48 -13.69 -10.76
C ARG A 439 -8.64 -14.18 -9.33
N GLY A 440 -9.54 -13.55 -8.57
CA GLY A 440 -9.80 -13.95 -7.19
C GLY A 440 -10.75 -12.97 -6.50
N PRO A 441 -11.22 -13.31 -5.29
CA PRO A 441 -12.18 -12.48 -4.57
C PRO A 441 -11.61 -11.14 -4.12
N GLN A 442 -10.29 -10.98 -4.11
CA GLN A 442 -9.58 -9.76 -3.77
C GLN A 442 -9.45 -8.77 -4.93
N VAL A 443 -9.78 -9.16 -6.17
CA VAL A 443 -9.71 -8.28 -7.34
C VAL A 443 -10.79 -7.21 -7.24
N PHE A 444 -10.41 -5.96 -7.48
CA PHE A 444 -11.24 -4.76 -7.34
C PHE A 444 -12.46 -4.76 -8.27
N ALA A 445 -13.41 -3.87 -7.97
CA ALA A 445 -14.64 -3.72 -8.77
C ALA A 445 -14.44 -2.87 -10.05
N GLY A 446 -13.27 -2.25 -10.23
CA GLY A 446 -12.96 -1.36 -11.33
C GLY A 446 -12.46 0.02 -10.84
N TYR A 447 -12.31 0.96 -11.77
CA TYR A 447 -11.91 2.34 -11.47
C TYR A 447 -13.14 3.25 -11.36
N TRP A 448 -13.12 4.14 -10.36
CA TRP A 448 -14.21 5.07 -10.09
C TRP A 448 -14.44 6.01 -11.28
N GLN A 449 -15.66 5.98 -11.84
CA GLN A 449 -16.09 6.79 -12.97
C GLN A 449 -15.20 6.67 -14.24
N ASP A 450 -14.46 5.57 -14.38
CA ASP A 450 -13.61 5.29 -15.56
C ASP A 450 -13.89 3.87 -16.08
N GLU A 451 -15.01 3.74 -16.79
CA GLU A 451 -15.45 2.48 -17.39
C GLU A 451 -14.47 1.98 -18.45
N ALA A 452 -13.89 2.89 -19.24
CA ALA A 452 -12.93 2.53 -20.28
C ALA A 452 -11.66 1.91 -19.67
N ALA A 453 -11.12 2.50 -18.61
CA ALA A 453 -9.98 1.92 -17.89
C ALA A 453 -10.35 0.61 -17.20
N THR A 454 -11.57 0.49 -16.68
CA THR A 454 -12.05 -0.75 -16.05
C THR A 454 -12.10 -1.88 -17.07
N GLN A 455 -12.69 -1.66 -18.24
CA GLN A 455 -12.77 -2.66 -19.31
C GLN A 455 -11.38 -3.02 -19.88
N ALA A 456 -10.46 -2.07 -19.92
CA ALA A 456 -9.08 -2.34 -20.33
C ALA A 456 -8.29 -3.16 -19.29
N ALA A 457 -8.64 -3.04 -18.00
CA ALA A 457 -7.96 -3.74 -16.92
C ALA A 457 -8.57 -5.12 -16.63
N ILE A 458 -9.89 -5.28 -16.76
CA ILE A 458 -10.61 -6.53 -16.42
C ILE A 458 -11.10 -7.20 -17.69
N LEU A 459 -10.47 -8.32 -18.04
CA LEU A 459 -10.86 -9.15 -19.18
C LEU A 459 -12.13 -9.98 -18.87
N PRO A 460 -12.80 -10.51 -19.90
CA PRO A 460 -13.93 -11.43 -19.73
C PRO A 460 -13.58 -12.59 -18.78
N GLY A 461 -14.53 -12.95 -17.91
CA GLY A 461 -14.30 -13.95 -16.87
C GLY A 461 -13.63 -13.43 -15.59
N GLY A 462 -13.47 -12.11 -15.43
CA GLY A 462 -12.98 -11.46 -14.22
C GLY A 462 -11.46 -11.54 -14.04
N TRP A 463 -10.70 -11.66 -15.13
CA TRP A 463 -9.25 -11.65 -15.12
C TRP A 463 -8.69 -10.23 -15.15
N LEU A 464 -8.00 -9.84 -14.10
CA LEU A 464 -7.28 -8.57 -14.04
C LEU A 464 -5.96 -8.68 -14.79
N ARG A 465 -5.72 -7.76 -15.71
CA ARG A 465 -4.42 -7.50 -16.30
C ARG A 465 -3.57 -6.70 -15.33
N THR A 466 -2.47 -7.28 -14.87
CA THR A 466 -1.60 -6.57 -13.91
C THR A 466 -0.68 -5.56 -14.59
N GLY A 467 -0.38 -5.75 -15.88
CA GLY A 467 0.66 -5.01 -16.59
C GLY A 467 2.08 -5.37 -16.11
N ASP A 468 2.23 -6.39 -15.27
CA ASP A 468 3.52 -6.89 -14.83
C ASP A 468 3.90 -8.14 -15.64
N ILE A 469 5.13 -8.17 -16.15
CA ILE A 469 5.67 -9.29 -16.89
C ILE A 469 6.39 -10.21 -15.92
N VAL A 470 5.99 -11.47 -15.91
CA VAL A 470 6.54 -12.49 -15.01
C VAL A 470 6.95 -13.74 -15.77
N ARG A 471 7.76 -14.57 -15.12
CA ARG A 471 8.00 -15.95 -15.52
C ARG A 471 7.48 -16.88 -14.44
N ARG A 472 6.96 -18.03 -14.84
CA ARG A 472 6.59 -19.10 -13.90
C ARG A 472 7.65 -20.21 -14.01
N GLU A 473 8.30 -20.51 -12.88
CA GLU A 473 9.31 -21.57 -12.78
C GLU A 473 8.99 -22.42 -11.54
N ASP A 474 8.78 -23.71 -11.73
CA ASP A 474 8.43 -24.65 -10.65
C ASP A 474 7.32 -24.11 -9.74
N SER A 475 6.23 -23.61 -10.35
CA SER A 475 5.06 -22.99 -9.74
C SER A 475 5.28 -21.60 -9.10
N PHE A 476 6.54 -21.15 -8.93
CA PHE A 476 6.83 -19.82 -8.40
C PHE A 476 6.76 -18.77 -9.51
N LEU A 477 6.22 -17.61 -9.15
CA LEU A 477 6.23 -16.42 -10.00
C LEU A 477 7.51 -15.63 -9.74
N TRP A 478 8.14 -15.15 -10.83
CA TRP A 478 9.34 -14.32 -10.81
C TRP A 478 9.07 -13.06 -11.61
N MET A 479 9.37 -11.89 -11.04
CA MET A 479 9.25 -10.63 -11.78
C MET A 479 10.30 -10.61 -12.90
N ALA A 480 9.85 -10.39 -14.13
CA ALA A 480 10.73 -10.05 -15.24
C ALA A 480 10.80 -8.53 -15.41
N ASP A 481 9.65 -7.86 -15.57
CA ASP A 481 9.55 -6.39 -15.61
C ASP A 481 8.09 -5.90 -15.58
N ARG A 482 7.88 -4.62 -15.90
CA ARG A 482 6.55 -4.02 -16.14
C ARG A 482 6.37 -3.74 -17.63
N LYS A 483 5.25 -4.17 -18.19
CA LYS A 483 4.94 -3.96 -19.63
C LYS A 483 5.15 -2.50 -20.07
N ARG A 484 4.69 -1.55 -19.27
CA ARG A 484 4.79 -0.11 -19.55
C ARG A 484 6.15 0.52 -19.28
N GLU A 485 7.05 -0.20 -18.62
CA GLU A 485 8.43 0.22 -18.33
C GLU A 485 9.42 -0.45 -19.28
N LEU A 486 8.94 -1.39 -20.13
CA LEU A 486 9.76 -2.00 -21.18
C LEU A 486 10.28 -0.91 -22.14
N ILE A 487 11.54 -1.01 -22.49
CA ILE A 487 12.17 -0.11 -23.45
C ILE A 487 12.16 -0.79 -24.82
N LEU A 488 11.52 -0.14 -25.78
CA LEU A 488 11.40 -0.67 -27.14
C LEU A 488 12.53 -0.12 -28.00
N THR A 489 13.65 -0.87 -28.08
CA THR A 489 14.82 -0.43 -28.84
C THR A 489 15.12 -1.37 -30.00
N GLY A 490 15.16 -0.85 -31.23
CA GLY A 490 15.46 -1.62 -32.44
C GLY A 490 14.55 -2.81 -32.68
N GLY A 491 13.30 -2.75 -32.22
CA GLY A 491 12.31 -3.85 -32.31
C GLY A 491 12.45 -4.92 -31.23
N PHE A 492 13.32 -4.73 -30.25
CA PHE A 492 13.50 -5.63 -29.11
C PHE A 492 12.91 -5.02 -27.83
N ASN A 493 12.31 -5.89 -27.00
CA ASN A 493 11.90 -5.55 -25.66
C ASN A 493 13.11 -5.63 -24.72
N VAL A 494 13.53 -4.51 -24.16
CA VAL A 494 14.54 -4.45 -23.11
C VAL A 494 13.84 -4.32 -21.76
N TYR A 495 14.23 -5.16 -20.82
CA TYR A 495 13.68 -5.21 -19.47
C TYR A 495 14.56 -4.37 -18.54
N PRO A 496 14.15 -3.15 -18.13
CA PRO A 496 14.94 -2.27 -17.27
C PRO A 496 15.48 -2.95 -16.02
N SER A 497 14.66 -3.76 -15.35
CA SER A 497 15.06 -4.44 -14.11
C SER A 497 16.23 -5.39 -14.30
N GLN A 498 16.35 -6.06 -15.46
CA GLN A 498 17.49 -6.95 -15.75
C GLN A 498 18.76 -6.16 -15.92
N VAL A 499 18.71 -5.05 -16.64
CA VAL A 499 19.85 -4.15 -16.83
C VAL A 499 20.26 -3.50 -15.50
N GLU A 500 19.29 -3.05 -14.70
CA GLU A 500 19.52 -2.52 -13.36
C GLU A 500 20.19 -3.55 -12.44
N ALA A 501 19.74 -4.80 -12.45
CA ALA A 501 20.33 -5.87 -11.65
C ALA A 501 21.81 -6.12 -12.02
N ALA A 502 22.13 -6.09 -13.31
CA ALA A 502 23.49 -6.18 -13.79
C ALA A 502 24.35 -5.02 -13.26
N ILE A 503 23.91 -3.79 -13.45
CA ILE A 503 24.66 -2.57 -13.08
C ILE A 503 24.79 -2.42 -11.56
N ARG A 504 23.77 -2.81 -10.78
CA ARG A 504 23.77 -2.70 -9.31
C ARG A 504 24.90 -3.47 -8.64
N SER A 505 25.35 -4.56 -9.25
CA SER A 505 26.49 -5.34 -8.75
C SER A 505 27.86 -4.68 -8.99
N MET A 506 27.90 -3.57 -9.72
CA MET A 506 29.12 -2.88 -10.10
C MET A 506 29.68 -2.05 -8.94
N LYS A 507 30.99 -2.17 -8.68
CA LYS A 507 31.67 -1.35 -7.68
C LYS A 507 31.56 0.14 -8.03
N GLY A 508 31.19 0.95 -7.06
CA GLY A 508 31.04 2.40 -7.22
C GLY A 508 29.61 2.85 -7.52
N VAL A 509 28.67 1.93 -7.73
CA VAL A 509 27.24 2.20 -7.88
C VAL A 509 26.52 1.95 -6.56
N ALA A 510 25.82 2.96 -6.03
CA ALA A 510 24.95 2.83 -4.86
C ALA A 510 23.52 2.49 -5.27
N ASP A 511 23.04 3.09 -6.35
CA ASP A 511 21.70 2.84 -6.88
C ASP A 511 21.65 3.07 -8.39
N VAL A 512 20.67 2.45 -9.06
CA VAL A 512 20.52 2.54 -10.51
C VAL A 512 19.05 2.45 -10.90
N ALA A 513 18.67 3.24 -11.90
CA ALA A 513 17.43 3.10 -12.64
C ALA A 513 17.72 3.13 -14.14
N VAL A 514 17.02 2.28 -14.89
CA VAL A 514 17.15 2.23 -16.35
C VAL A 514 15.84 2.69 -16.98
N VAL A 515 15.94 3.61 -17.95
CA VAL A 515 14.80 4.24 -18.62
C VAL A 515 15.01 4.30 -20.13
N GLY A 516 13.93 4.26 -20.91
CA GLY A 516 13.95 4.52 -22.34
C GLY A 516 13.89 6.03 -22.60
N LEU A 517 14.79 6.52 -23.44
CA LEU A 517 14.74 7.89 -23.96
C LEU A 517 14.33 7.84 -25.43
N PRO A 518 13.55 8.83 -25.93
CA PRO A 518 13.16 8.87 -27.33
C PRO A 518 14.38 8.88 -28.25
N ASP A 519 14.38 8.01 -29.27
CA ASP A 519 15.39 7.93 -30.30
C ASP A 519 14.74 7.73 -31.67
N GLY A 520 15.03 8.60 -32.64
CA GLY A 520 14.37 8.58 -33.93
C GLY A 520 14.69 7.36 -34.83
N ALA A 521 15.82 6.68 -34.58
CA ALA A 521 16.25 5.54 -35.35
C ALA A 521 15.88 4.19 -34.71
N MET A 522 15.95 4.12 -33.39
CA MET A 522 15.76 2.88 -32.62
C MET A 522 14.41 2.81 -31.90
N GLY A 523 13.61 3.87 -31.94
CA GLY A 523 12.41 4.04 -31.14
C GLY A 523 12.73 4.58 -29.74
N GLU A 524 13.41 3.80 -28.93
CA GLU A 524 13.94 4.25 -27.64
C GLU A 524 15.40 3.83 -27.49
N LEU A 525 16.14 4.66 -26.74
CA LEU A 525 17.53 4.45 -26.37
C LEU A 525 17.59 4.04 -24.89
N VAL A 526 18.33 2.99 -24.56
CA VAL A 526 18.51 2.53 -23.18
C VAL A 526 19.44 3.48 -22.44
N CYS A 527 18.95 4.13 -21.38
CA CYS A 527 19.71 5.03 -20.53
C CYS A 527 19.79 4.49 -19.10
N ALA A 528 21.00 4.41 -18.54
CA ALA A 528 21.21 4.10 -17.12
C ALA A 528 21.43 5.38 -16.33
N ALA A 529 20.58 5.66 -15.34
CA ALA A 529 20.78 6.71 -14.36
C ALA A 529 21.32 6.08 -13.07
N VAL A 530 22.49 6.51 -12.62
CA VAL A 530 23.19 5.93 -11.46
C VAL A 530 23.40 6.95 -10.35
N VAL A 531 23.31 6.48 -9.10
CA VAL A 531 23.79 7.21 -7.92
C VAL A 531 25.12 6.56 -7.52
N LEU A 532 26.15 7.37 -7.35
CA LEU A 532 27.46 6.88 -6.97
C LEU A 532 27.51 6.44 -5.51
N ALA A 533 28.30 5.40 -5.22
CA ALA A 533 28.55 4.98 -3.85
C ALA A 533 29.34 6.03 -3.07
N GLU A 534 29.15 6.09 -1.75
CA GLU A 534 29.88 7.00 -0.87
C GLU A 534 31.40 6.82 -1.03
N GLY A 535 32.10 7.91 -1.30
CA GLY A 535 33.54 7.91 -1.56
C GLY A 535 33.97 7.53 -3.00
N ALA A 536 33.03 7.25 -3.88
CA ALA A 536 33.35 7.05 -5.30
C ALA A 536 33.68 8.40 -5.96
N ALA A 537 34.79 8.46 -6.70
CA ALA A 537 35.19 9.70 -7.38
C ALA A 537 34.24 10.00 -8.56
N PRO A 538 33.95 11.31 -8.84
CA PRO A 538 33.27 11.68 -10.07
C PRO A 538 33.99 11.12 -11.29
N GLY A 539 33.23 10.50 -12.22
CA GLY A 539 33.80 9.85 -13.40
C GLY A 539 34.38 8.44 -13.18
N SER A 540 34.31 7.89 -11.95
CA SER A 540 34.76 6.51 -11.68
C SER A 540 33.85 5.44 -12.30
N VAL A 541 32.60 5.79 -12.61
CA VAL A 541 31.63 4.94 -13.33
C VAL A 541 31.45 5.56 -14.72
N THR A 542 31.94 4.88 -15.75
CA THR A 542 31.82 5.32 -17.16
C THR A 542 30.86 4.44 -17.92
N LEU A 543 30.33 4.93 -19.04
CA LEU A 543 29.42 4.17 -19.90
C LEU A 543 30.10 2.88 -20.42
N GLU A 544 31.36 2.94 -20.79
CA GLU A 544 32.13 1.80 -21.26
C GLU A 544 32.24 0.72 -20.18
N ALA A 545 32.59 1.12 -18.95
CA ALA A 545 32.69 0.20 -17.81
C ALA A 545 31.32 -0.41 -17.43
N VAL A 546 30.24 0.36 -17.50
CA VAL A 546 28.88 -0.13 -17.29
C VAL A 546 28.50 -1.15 -18.36
N ARG A 547 28.80 -0.87 -19.63
CA ARG A 547 28.51 -1.78 -20.75
C ARG A 547 29.30 -3.08 -20.63
N GLU A 548 30.61 -3.01 -20.39
CA GLU A 548 31.48 -4.16 -20.20
C GLU A 548 31.02 -5.05 -19.03
N HIS A 549 30.62 -4.41 -17.94
CA HIS A 549 30.11 -5.13 -16.77
C HIS A 549 28.76 -5.82 -17.06
N ALA A 550 27.82 -5.11 -17.67
CA ALA A 550 26.47 -5.60 -17.96
C ALA A 550 26.44 -6.65 -19.10
N GLU A 551 27.34 -6.59 -20.08
CA GLU A 551 27.40 -7.54 -21.21
C GLU A 551 27.58 -9.00 -20.75
N ARG A 552 28.03 -9.23 -19.52
CA ARG A 552 28.18 -10.57 -18.93
C ARG A 552 26.84 -11.25 -18.64
N THR A 553 25.76 -10.47 -18.47
CA THR A 553 24.48 -10.98 -17.98
C THR A 553 23.26 -10.50 -18.78
N VAL A 554 23.42 -9.47 -19.62
CA VAL A 554 22.34 -8.97 -20.47
C VAL A 554 22.73 -8.99 -21.96
N PRO A 555 21.78 -9.18 -22.89
CA PRO A 555 22.01 -9.16 -24.31
C PRO A 555 22.57 -7.81 -24.81
N ARG A 556 23.32 -7.81 -25.89
CA ARG A 556 23.94 -6.58 -26.44
C ARG A 556 22.95 -5.48 -26.79
N TYR A 557 21.75 -5.83 -27.27
CA TYR A 557 20.71 -4.86 -27.58
C TYR A 557 20.14 -4.17 -26.34
N ALA A 558 20.33 -4.77 -25.15
CA ALA A 558 19.85 -4.22 -23.88
C ALA A 558 20.90 -3.37 -23.15
N LEU A 559 22.14 -3.31 -23.67
CA LEU A 559 23.21 -2.52 -23.04
C LEU A 559 22.89 -1.02 -23.10
N PRO A 560 23.14 -0.26 -22.01
CA PRO A 560 22.95 1.18 -22.02
C PRO A 560 23.75 1.88 -23.12
N HIS A 561 23.11 2.81 -23.80
CA HIS A 561 23.74 3.70 -24.78
C HIS A 561 24.06 5.06 -24.18
N ARG A 562 23.46 5.36 -23.02
CA ARG A 562 23.67 6.58 -22.27
C ARG A 562 23.80 6.28 -20.77
N LEU A 563 24.68 7.03 -20.10
CA LEU A 563 24.87 6.98 -18.64
C LEU A 563 24.69 8.39 -18.07
N GLU A 564 23.83 8.50 -17.06
CA GLU A 564 23.63 9.75 -16.31
C GLU A 564 23.96 9.50 -14.84
N VAL A 565 24.76 10.39 -14.25
CA VAL A 565 25.01 10.38 -12.80
C VAL A 565 24.07 11.38 -12.14
N ILE A 566 23.24 10.90 -11.22
CA ILE A 566 22.29 11.71 -10.48
C ILE A 566 22.62 11.70 -8.98
N GLU A 567 22.30 12.77 -8.27
CA GLU A 567 22.61 12.91 -6.84
C GLU A 567 21.74 11.99 -5.97
N GLU A 568 20.45 11.89 -6.31
CA GLU A 568 19.47 11.11 -5.56
C GLU A 568 18.47 10.45 -6.50
N MET A 569 18.16 9.17 -6.22
CA MET A 569 17.17 8.40 -6.96
C MET A 569 15.75 8.79 -6.54
N PRO A 570 14.90 9.29 -7.46
CA PRO A 570 13.50 9.60 -7.17
C PRO A 570 12.74 8.37 -6.68
N ARG A 571 12.14 8.46 -5.49
CA ARG A 571 11.39 7.37 -4.89
C ARG A 571 10.04 7.82 -4.36
N SER A 572 9.07 6.90 -4.37
CA SER A 572 7.79 7.06 -3.69
C SER A 572 7.98 6.99 -2.16
N GLN A 573 6.94 7.33 -1.40
CA GLN A 573 6.94 7.23 0.07
C GLN A 573 7.18 5.81 0.60
N ILE A 574 6.83 4.81 -0.20
CA ILE A 574 7.09 3.40 0.07
C ILE A 574 8.41 2.92 -0.54
N GLY A 575 9.31 3.82 -0.91
CA GLY A 575 10.67 3.54 -1.38
C GLY A 575 10.79 3.02 -2.82
N LYS A 576 9.70 2.93 -3.59
CA LYS A 576 9.70 2.48 -4.99
C LYS A 576 10.34 3.54 -5.89
N ILE A 577 11.26 3.14 -6.79
CA ILE A 577 11.84 4.03 -7.81
C ILE A 577 10.73 4.54 -8.74
N LEU A 578 10.73 5.85 -8.95
CA LEU A 578 9.79 6.54 -9.85
C LEU A 578 10.48 6.81 -11.20
N ARG A 579 10.57 5.75 -12.06
CA ARG A 579 11.28 5.82 -13.35
C ARG A 579 10.80 6.96 -14.25
N ARG A 580 9.52 7.33 -14.16
CA ARG A 580 9.01 8.51 -14.88
C ARG A 580 9.77 9.79 -14.48
N LEU A 581 9.94 10.04 -13.19
CA LEU A 581 10.69 11.20 -12.71
C LEU A 581 12.19 11.11 -13.03
N VAL A 582 12.74 9.90 -13.05
CA VAL A 582 14.13 9.69 -13.51
C VAL A 582 14.24 10.09 -14.98
N ARG A 583 13.32 9.60 -15.83
CA ARG A 583 13.29 9.94 -17.28
C ARG A 583 13.15 11.45 -17.50
N GLU A 584 12.25 12.12 -16.78
CA GLU A 584 12.07 13.57 -16.83
C GLU A 584 13.37 14.32 -16.49
N LYS A 585 14.00 13.98 -15.36
CA LYS A 585 15.28 14.58 -14.95
C LYS A 585 16.40 14.37 -15.98
N VAL A 586 16.47 13.20 -16.61
CA VAL A 586 17.46 12.92 -17.65
C VAL A 586 17.20 13.73 -18.90
N LEU A 587 15.93 13.84 -19.33
CA LEU A 587 15.55 14.63 -20.50
C LEU A 587 15.81 16.14 -20.29
N GLU A 588 15.50 16.69 -19.11
CA GLU A 588 15.77 18.10 -18.77
C GLU A 588 17.26 18.44 -18.89
N ARG A 589 18.16 17.55 -18.47
CA ARG A 589 19.61 17.73 -18.61
C ARG A 589 20.06 17.69 -20.07
N THR A 590 19.36 16.90 -20.90
CA THR A 590 19.67 16.81 -22.34
C THR A 590 19.29 18.06 -23.11
N THR A 591 18.16 18.71 -22.71
CA THR A 591 17.68 19.94 -23.37
C THR A 591 18.35 21.21 -22.86
N GLY A 592 19.10 21.16 -21.76
CA GLY A 592 19.85 22.29 -21.19
C GLY A 592 21.33 22.34 -21.57
N GLU A 593 21.83 21.37 -22.35
CA GLU A 593 23.22 21.32 -22.86
C GLU A 593 23.38 21.78 -24.32
N ASP A 594 22.32 22.28 -24.98
CA ASP A 594 22.37 22.91 -26.34
C ASP A 594 22.53 24.43 -26.30
#